data_3522b82f2746f24882f775cd6c86e537
#
_entry.id   3522b82f2746f24882f775cd6c86e537
#
_cell.length_a   1.000
_cell.length_b   1.000
_cell.length_c   1.000
_cell.angle_alpha   90.00
_cell.angle_beta   90.00
_cell.angle_gamma   90.00
#
_symmetry.space_group_name_H-M   'P 1'
#
loop_
_entity.id
_entity.type
_entity.pdbx_description
1 polymer ?
#
loop_
_entity_poly.entity_id
_entity_poly.type
_entity_poly.pdbx_seq_one_letter_code
_entity_poly.pdbx_strand_id
1 'polypeptide(L)'
;MPFRNLAAILRRLLAARTYHFRHRPRGNGISYLGLPQQYQLTVEDEPEAAALEVLPQALEDFNERKWPGHAPWRPLGIFMRDAETIVAGLSGETYGGWLVIKYLWVHDDLRRRGVGRELMAQAEARAVERGCHAAWLDTFSFQARGFYEKLGYEEFGTLDYPPIHKRYFMKKLLVAAR
;
A
#
# COMPACT_ATOMS: atom_id res chain seq x y z
N MET A 1 22.43 0.30 -14.15
CA MET A 1 21.37 0.41 -15.16
C MET A 1 20.94 -0.98 -15.54
N PRO A 2 19.68 -1.42 -15.43
CA PRO A 2 18.52 -0.96 -16.17
C PRO A 2 17.20 -1.18 -15.42
N PHE A 3 16.55 -0.16 -14.89
CA PHE A 3 15.16 -0.29 -14.40
C PHE A 3 14.25 0.88 -14.85
N ARG A 4 14.55 1.43 -16.02
CA ARG A 4 13.82 2.59 -16.56
C ARG A 4 12.66 2.24 -17.49
N ASN A 5 12.03 1.06 -17.39
CA ASN A 5 10.94 0.79 -18.34
C ASN A 5 9.87 -0.24 -17.90
N LEU A 6 9.77 -0.60 -16.62
CA LEU A 6 8.74 -1.56 -16.21
C LEU A 6 7.32 -0.98 -16.43
N ALA A 7 7.10 0.28 -16.08
CA ALA A 7 5.81 0.95 -16.29
C ALA A 7 5.46 1.15 -17.77
N ALA A 8 6.45 1.40 -18.62
CA ALA A 8 6.25 1.54 -20.07
C ALA A 8 6.04 0.18 -20.76
N ILE A 9 6.68 -0.88 -20.26
CA ILE A 9 6.48 -2.25 -20.74
C ILE A 9 5.10 -2.76 -20.32
N LEU A 10 4.66 -2.51 -19.10
CA LEU A 10 3.31 -2.83 -18.61
C LEU A 10 2.23 -2.05 -19.39
N ARG A 11 2.43 -0.77 -19.67
CA ARG A 11 1.51 0.01 -20.54
C ARG A 11 1.42 -0.54 -21.96
N ARG A 12 2.52 -1.03 -22.54
CA ARG A 12 2.52 -1.66 -23.89
C ARG A 12 1.89 -3.05 -23.89
N LEU A 13 2.04 -3.83 -22.83
CA LEU A 13 1.39 -5.13 -22.70
C LEU A 13 -0.11 -5.00 -22.42
N LEU A 14 -0.55 -3.99 -21.69
CA LEU A 14 -1.97 -3.70 -21.44
C LEU A 14 -2.67 -3.06 -22.65
N ALA A 15 -1.99 -2.24 -23.44
CA ALA A 15 -2.55 -1.66 -24.68
C ALA A 15 -2.78 -2.71 -25.79
N ALA A 16 -2.16 -3.89 -25.72
CA ALA A 16 -2.31 -4.97 -26.71
C ALA A 16 -3.39 -6.01 -26.34
N ARG A 17 -3.97 -5.91 -25.13
CA ARG A 17 -5.11 -6.76 -24.72
C ARG A 17 -6.40 -5.95 -24.78
N THR A 18 -6.92 -5.71 -25.97
CA THR A 18 -8.34 -5.55 -26.17
C THR A 18 -8.99 -6.83 -25.64
N TYR A 19 -9.65 -6.73 -24.47
CA TYR A 19 -10.48 -7.82 -23.95
C TYR A 19 -11.55 -8.11 -24.98
N HIS A 20 -11.33 -9.09 -25.86
CA HIS A 20 -12.37 -9.65 -26.70
C HIS A 20 -13.26 -10.49 -25.79
N PHE A 21 -14.38 -9.90 -25.38
CA PHE A 21 -15.49 -10.64 -24.81
C PHE A 21 -15.91 -11.73 -25.81
N ARG A 22 -15.41 -12.95 -25.62
CA ARG A 22 -15.92 -14.10 -26.39
C ARG A 22 -17.36 -14.38 -25.95
N HIS A 23 -18.30 -14.13 -26.83
CA HIS A 23 -19.66 -14.64 -26.66
C HIS A 23 -19.62 -16.15 -26.38
N ARG A 24 -20.01 -16.56 -25.18
CA ARG A 24 -20.39 -17.95 -24.89
C ARG A 24 -21.90 -18.13 -25.06
N PRO A 25 -22.35 -19.32 -25.49
CA PRO A 25 -23.74 -19.54 -25.78
C PRO A 25 -24.63 -19.47 -24.53
N ARG A 26 -25.87 -19.04 -24.74
CA ARG A 26 -26.89 -18.78 -23.73
C ARG A 26 -27.27 -20.08 -22.99
N GLY A 27 -26.95 -20.12 -21.68
CA GLY A 27 -27.53 -21.06 -20.72
C GLY A 27 -28.60 -20.36 -19.88
N ASN A 28 -29.73 -21.00 -19.65
CA ASN A 28 -30.84 -20.50 -18.85
C ASN A 28 -30.50 -20.54 -17.35
N GLY A 29 -29.95 -19.48 -16.80
CA GLY A 29 -29.69 -19.31 -15.37
C GLY A 29 -30.16 -17.93 -14.87
N ILE A 30 -30.78 -17.89 -13.70
CA ILE A 30 -31.25 -16.66 -13.05
C ILE A 30 -30.05 -15.85 -12.59
N SER A 31 -29.95 -14.58 -13.01
CA SER A 31 -28.94 -13.64 -12.53
C SER A 31 -29.21 -13.27 -11.07
N TYR A 32 -28.26 -13.49 -10.17
CA TYR A 32 -28.35 -13.14 -8.74
C TYR A 32 -28.58 -11.64 -8.48
N LEU A 33 -28.30 -10.77 -9.44
CA LEU A 33 -28.35 -9.30 -9.31
C LEU A 33 -29.22 -8.63 -10.40
N GLY A 34 -30.04 -9.39 -11.13
CA GLY A 34 -30.79 -8.85 -12.28
C GLY A 34 -29.91 -8.44 -13.46
N LEU A 35 -28.62 -8.84 -13.46
CA LEU A 35 -27.68 -8.57 -14.53
C LEU A 35 -27.81 -9.57 -15.68
N PRO A 36 -27.40 -9.21 -16.90
CA PRO A 36 -27.35 -10.15 -18.01
C PRO A 36 -26.53 -11.40 -17.67
N GLN A 37 -26.97 -12.57 -18.21
CA GLN A 37 -26.35 -13.89 -17.92
C GLN A 37 -24.88 -14.05 -18.32
N GLN A 38 -24.34 -13.10 -19.06
CA GLN A 38 -22.91 -13.07 -19.40
C GLN A 38 -22.00 -12.73 -18.19
N TYR A 39 -22.57 -12.18 -17.11
CA TYR A 39 -21.82 -11.88 -15.89
C TYR A 39 -21.90 -13.06 -14.93
N GLN A 40 -20.75 -13.54 -14.49
CA GLN A 40 -20.61 -14.61 -13.51
C GLN A 40 -19.89 -14.10 -12.29
N LEU A 41 -20.42 -14.43 -11.12
CA LEU A 41 -19.74 -14.18 -9.83
C LEU A 41 -19.05 -15.48 -9.41
N THR A 42 -17.75 -15.42 -9.21
CA THR A 42 -16.93 -16.53 -8.71
C THR A 42 -16.28 -16.15 -7.38
N VAL A 43 -16.06 -17.16 -6.54
CA VAL A 43 -15.24 -17.03 -5.33
C VAL A 43 -14.00 -17.89 -5.56
N GLU A 44 -12.83 -17.28 -5.40
CA GLU A 44 -11.54 -17.91 -5.65
C GLU A 44 -10.66 -17.77 -4.43
N ASP A 45 -10.33 -18.87 -3.76
CA ASP A 45 -9.46 -18.87 -2.58
C ASP A 45 -7.98 -18.61 -2.95
N GLU A 46 -7.60 -18.99 -4.17
CA GLU A 46 -6.27 -18.80 -4.75
C GLU A 46 -6.36 -18.08 -6.11
N PRO A 47 -6.75 -16.80 -6.13
CA PRO A 47 -6.92 -16.07 -7.37
C PRO A 47 -5.57 -15.86 -8.09
N GLU A 48 -5.59 -15.88 -9.40
CA GLU A 48 -4.40 -15.58 -10.20
C GLU A 48 -3.92 -14.13 -9.97
N ALA A 49 -2.60 -13.94 -9.89
CA ALA A 49 -1.99 -12.63 -9.68
C ALA A 49 -2.47 -11.60 -10.71
N ALA A 50 -2.62 -12.00 -11.96
CA ALA A 50 -3.13 -11.14 -13.03
C ALA A 50 -4.56 -10.65 -12.78
N ALA A 51 -5.41 -11.46 -12.15
CA ALA A 51 -6.77 -11.05 -11.78
C ALA A 51 -6.77 -10.03 -10.64
N LEU A 52 -5.87 -10.20 -9.66
CA LEU A 52 -5.70 -9.26 -8.56
C LEU A 52 -5.15 -7.89 -9.01
N GLU A 53 -4.35 -7.84 -10.07
CA GLU A 53 -3.81 -6.59 -10.62
C GLU A 53 -4.85 -5.72 -11.34
N VAL A 54 -5.95 -6.34 -11.83
CA VAL A 54 -7.02 -5.60 -12.53
C VAL A 54 -7.74 -4.63 -11.60
N LEU A 55 -7.99 -5.02 -10.35
CA LEU A 55 -8.79 -4.23 -9.41
C LEU A 55 -8.13 -2.91 -9.01
N PRO A 56 -6.83 -2.90 -8.59
CA PRO A 56 -6.14 -1.65 -8.28
C PRO A 56 -6.08 -0.70 -9.47
N GLN A 57 -5.84 -1.22 -10.69
CA GLN A 57 -5.78 -0.38 -11.88
C GLN A 57 -7.15 0.22 -12.21
N ALA A 58 -8.21 -0.56 -12.19
CA ALA A 58 -9.56 -0.07 -12.46
C ALA A 58 -10.01 0.97 -11.43
N LEU A 59 -9.62 0.77 -10.15
CA LEU A 59 -9.92 1.73 -9.09
C LEU A 59 -9.11 3.02 -9.26
N GLU A 60 -7.83 2.94 -9.64
CA GLU A 60 -7.01 4.13 -9.90
C GLU A 60 -7.56 4.94 -11.07
N ASP A 61 -7.98 4.30 -12.17
CA ASP A 61 -8.63 4.96 -13.29
C ASP A 61 -9.95 5.66 -12.87
N PHE A 62 -10.68 5.06 -11.94
CA PHE A 62 -11.87 5.69 -11.36
C PHE A 62 -11.51 6.89 -10.49
N ASN A 63 -10.49 6.77 -9.62
CA ASN A 63 -10.03 7.81 -8.71
C ASN A 63 -9.53 9.04 -9.50
N GLU A 64 -8.74 8.83 -10.56
CA GLU A 64 -8.25 9.92 -11.40
C GLU A 64 -9.41 10.73 -12.02
N ARG A 65 -10.50 10.06 -12.43
CA ARG A 65 -11.70 10.76 -12.95
C ARG A 65 -12.46 11.53 -11.87
N LYS A 66 -12.41 11.08 -10.61
CA LYS A 66 -13.15 11.70 -9.49
C LYS A 66 -12.34 12.73 -8.71
N TRP A 67 -11.04 12.55 -8.70
CA TRP A 67 -10.09 13.42 -8.01
C TRP A 67 -8.89 13.71 -8.92
N PRO A 68 -9.09 14.46 -10.01
CA PRO A 68 -8.04 14.73 -10.98
C PRO A 68 -6.89 15.51 -10.34
N GLY A 69 -5.67 15.11 -10.68
CA GLY A 69 -4.44 15.73 -10.14
C GLY A 69 -4.10 15.36 -8.70
N HIS A 70 -4.74 14.34 -8.13
CA HIS A 70 -4.27 13.81 -6.85
C HIS A 70 -2.86 13.24 -6.96
N ALA A 71 -2.08 13.28 -5.86
CA ALA A 71 -0.74 12.71 -5.86
C ALA A 71 -0.81 11.20 -6.10
N PRO A 72 -0.17 10.68 -7.18
CA PRO A 72 -0.29 9.28 -7.57
C PRO A 72 0.38 8.36 -6.55
N TRP A 73 -0.02 7.10 -6.58
CA TRP A 73 0.62 6.06 -5.80
C TRP A 73 2.10 5.91 -6.18
N ARG A 74 3.00 5.96 -5.19
CA ARG A 74 4.44 5.82 -5.37
C ARG A 74 5.05 4.98 -4.24
N PRO A 75 5.70 3.85 -4.52
CA PRO A 75 6.36 3.05 -3.52
C PRO A 75 7.53 3.80 -2.88
N LEU A 76 7.82 3.48 -1.63
CA LEU A 76 8.96 3.96 -0.87
C LEU A 76 9.64 2.80 -0.15
N GLY A 77 10.94 2.68 -0.30
CA GLY A 77 11.78 1.76 0.45
C GLY A 77 13.02 2.46 0.94
N ILE A 78 13.40 2.22 2.20
CA ILE A 78 14.63 2.71 2.83
C ILE A 78 15.30 1.52 3.49
N PHE A 79 16.55 1.27 3.16
CA PHE A 79 17.23 0.06 3.58
C PHE A 79 18.63 0.39 4.14
N MET A 80 18.97 -0.23 5.27
CA MET A 80 20.32 -0.32 5.79
C MET A 80 20.88 -1.68 5.40
N ARG A 81 22.08 -1.69 4.84
CA ARG A 81 22.73 -2.92 4.37
C ARG A 81 24.08 -3.10 5.06
N ASP A 82 24.38 -4.37 5.28
CA ASP A 82 25.74 -4.84 5.52
C ASP A 82 26.13 -5.67 4.30
N ALA A 83 27.05 -5.15 3.49
CA ALA A 83 27.29 -5.62 2.13
C ALA A 83 25.95 -5.75 1.34
N GLU A 84 25.62 -6.94 0.87
CA GLU A 84 24.38 -7.20 0.12
C GLU A 84 23.17 -7.55 1.01
N THR A 85 23.39 -7.75 2.32
CA THR A 85 22.34 -8.17 3.25
C THR A 85 21.60 -6.97 3.82
N ILE A 86 20.26 -6.97 3.74
CA ILE A 86 19.45 -5.97 4.43
C ILE A 86 19.43 -6.31 5.92
N VAL A 87 19.93 -5.40 6.76
CA VAL A 87 19.97 -5.56 8.22
C VAL A 87 18.96 -4.67 8.95
N ALA A 88 18.37 -3.70 8.26
CA ALA A 88 17.21 -2.94 8.72
C ALA A 88 16.51 -2.31 7.51
N GLY A 89 15.23 -1.96 7.65
CA GLY A 89 14.54 -1.27 6.57
C GLY A 89 13.12 -0.88 6.93
N LEU A 90 12.62 0.03 6.10
CA LEU A 90 11.26 0.49 6.09
C LEU A 90 10.72 0.38 4.66
N SER A 91 9.51 -0.10 4.51
CA SER A 91 8.79 0.03 3.25
C SER A 91 7.39 0.60 3.46
N GLY A 92 6.94 1.33 2.46
CA GLY A 92 5.66 2.00 2.46
C GLY A 92 5.35 2.57 1.09
N GLU A 93 4.44 3.52 1.05
CA GLU A 93 4.01 4.19 -0.17
C GLU A 93 3.47 5.59 0.13
N THR A 94 3.47 6.45 -0.88
CA THR A 94 2.81 7.76 -0.82
C THR A 94 1.65 7.79 -1.81
N TYR A 95 0.49 8.30 -1.36
CA TYR A 95 -0.72 8.45 -2.17
C TYR A 95 -1.59 9.56 -1.59
N GLY A 96 -2.18 10.40 -2.44
CA GLY A 96 -3.14 11.42 -2.02
C GLY A 96 -2.66 12.38 -0.93
N GLY A 97 -1.33 12.62 -0.82
CA GLY A 97 -0.75 13.48 0.19
C GLY A 97 -0.46 12.79 1.54
N TRP A 98 -0.56 11.46 1.60
CA TRP A 98 -0.24 10.66 2.78
C TRP A 98 0.93 9.73 2.54
N LEU A 99 1.75 9.52 3.58
CA LEU A 99 2.69 8.41 3.68
C LEU A 99 2.02 7.26 4.44
N VAL A 100 1.99 6.08 3.85
CA VAL A 100 1.59 4.83 4.50
C VAL A 100 2.82 4.01 4.77
N ILE A 101 3.11 3.71 6.04
CA ILE A 101 4.23 2.83 6.42
C ILE A 101 3.67 1.43 6.62
N LYS A 102 4.13 0.49 5.77
CA LYS A 102 3.67 -0.91 5.78
C LYS A 102 4.53 -1.80 6.66
N TYR A 103 5.84 -1.63 6.57
CA TYR A 103 6.80 -2.45 7.33
C TYR A 103 7.95 -1.61 7.84
N LEU A 104 8.33 -1.84 9.08
CA LEU A 104 9.56 -1.35 9.71
C LEU A 104 10.20 -2.50 10.45
N TRP A 105 11.42 -2.83 10.09
CA TRP A 105 12.18 -3.89 10.74
C TRP A 105 13.63 -3.49 10.96
N VAL A 106 14.18 -3.90 12.12
CA VAL A 106 15.57 -3.70 12.50
C VAL A 106 16.09 -4.99 13.12
N HIS A 107 17.23 -5.48 12.60
CA HIS A 107 17.91 -6.65 13.17
C HIS A 107 18.15 -6.47 14.66
N ASP A 108 18.08 -7.53 15.43
CA ASP A 108 18.14 -7.51 16.90
C ASP A 108 19.38 -6.79 17.43
N ASP A 109 20.55 -7.04 16.85
CA ASP A 109 21.83 -6.41 17.23
C ASP A 109 21.89 -4.90 16.97
N LEU A 110 21.02 -4.37 16.14
CA LEU A 110 20.93 -2.96 15.78
C LEU A 110 19.80 -2.23 16.50
N ARG A 111 18.98 -2.94 17.27
CA ARG A 111 17.91 -2.33 18.06
C ARG A 111 18.44 -1.45 19.16
N ARG A 112 17.65 -0.47 19.60
CA ARG A 112 17.99 0.51 20.66
C ARG A 112 19.20 1.40 20.34
N ARG A 113 19.70 1.39 19.11
CA ARG A 113 20.80 2.25 18.61
C ARG A 113 20.32 3.42 17.75
N GLY A 114 19.00 3.69 17.73
CA GLY A 114 18.43 4.80 16.95
C GLY A 114 18.08 4.46 15.50
N VAL A 115 18.43 3.27 14.98
CA VAL A 115 18.24 2.89 13.58
C VAL A 115 16.77 3.01 13.14
N GLY A 116 15.83 2.52 13.92
CA GLY A 116 14.40 2.65 13.60
C GLY A 116 13.93 4.10 13.52
N ARG A 117 14.44 4.98 14.40
CA ARG A 117 14.16 6.43 14.37
C ARG A 117 14.68 7.06 13.09
N GLU A 118 15.89 6.71 12.68
CA GLU A 118 16.50 7.24 11.46
C GLU A 118 15.71 6.81 10.21
N LEU A 119 15.34 5.52 10.12
CA LEU A 119 14.50 5.03 9.01
C LEU A 119 13.16 5.79 8.91
N MET A 120 12.52 6.05 10.05
CA MET A 120 11.28 6.83 10.11
C MET A 120 11.52 8.29 9.67
N ALA A 121 12.58 8.93 10.16
CA ALA A 121 12.92 10.31 9.81
C ALA A 121 13.17 10.46 8.29
N GLN A 122 13.92 9.54 7.69
CA GLN A 122 14.15 9.52 6.24
C GLN A 122 12.87 9.30 5.43
N ALA A 123 11.99 8.42 5.91
CA ALA A 123 10.70 8.18 5.26
C ALA A 123 9.79 9.41 5.31
N GLU A 124 9.70 10.05 6.47
CA GLU A 124 8.90 11.27 6.68
C GLU A 124 9.45 12.43 5.84
N ALA A 125 10.77 12.65 5.85
CA ALA A 125 11.40 13.69 5.02
C ALA A 125 11.10 13.45 3.53
N ARG A 126 11.28 12.23 3.05
CA ARG A 126 10.98 11.87 1.65
C ARG A 126 9.52 12.05 1.29
N ALA A 127 8.61 11.76 2.22
CA ALA A 127 7.19 11.98 2.04
C ALA A 127 6.85 13.48 1.89
N VAL A 128 7.44 14.33 2.74
CA VAL A 128 7.28 15.80 2.64
C VAL A 128 7.78 16.31 1.28
N GLU A 129 8.94 15.85 0.81
CA GLU A 129 9.45 16.19 -0.53
C GLU A 129 8.50 15.76 -1.66
N ARG A 130 7.72 14.71 -1.44
CA ARG A 130 6.68 14.24 -2.36
C ARG A 130 5.33 14.97 -2.21
N GLY A 131 5.25 15.96 -1.31
CA GLY A 131 4.05 16.75 -1.04
C GLY A 131 3.10 16.12 -0.03
N CYS A 132 3.54 15.10 0.74
CA CYS A 132 2.71 14.55 1.79
C CYS A 132 2.64 15.49 3.00
N HIS A 133 1.45 15.65 3.55
CA HIS A 133 1.20 16.46 4.75
C HIS A 133 1.12 15.61 6.02
N ALA A 134 0.91 14.31 5.89
CA ALA A 134 0.72 13.40 7.02
C ALA A 134 1.22 11.98 6.72
N ALA A 135 1.38 11.20 7.77
CA ALA A 135 1.71 9.78 7.71
C ALA A 135 0.76 8.96 8.59
N TRP A 136 0.55 7.71 8.23
CA TRP A 136 -0.10 6.74 9.09
C TRP A 136 0.52 5.36 8.97
N LEU A 137 0.32 4.55 10.00
CA LEU A 137 0.78 3.17 10.12
C LEU A 137 -0.14 2.38 11.03
N ASP A 138 0.08 1.09 11.08
CA ASP A 138 -0.49 0.25 12.12
C ASP A 138 0.57 -0.58 12.85
N THR A 139 0.26 -0.98 14.09
CA THR A 139 1.14 -1.80 14.92
C THR A 139 0.33 -2.66 15.88
N PHE A 140 0.76 -3.88 16.12
CA PHE A 140 0.12 -4.75 17.10
C PHE A 140 0.56 -4.44 18.52
N SER A 141 -0.29 -4.84 19.51
CA SER A 141 -0.03 -4.65 20.94
C SER A 141 1.28 -5.28 21.44
N PHE A 142 1.77 -6.32 20.76
CA PHE A 142 3.05 -6.98 21.06
C PHE A 142 4.24 -6.39 20.28
N GLN A 143 4.03 -5.36 19.46
CA GLN A 143 5.08 -4.70 18.68
C GLN A 143 5.52 -3.39 19.36
N ALA A 144 5.52 -2.28 18.64
CA ALA A 144 6.27 -1.09 19.01
C ALA A 144 5.40 0.19 19.16
N ARG A 145 4.16 0.10 19.66
CA ARG A 145 3.27 1.26 19.85
C ARG A 145 4.00 2.44 20.51
N GLY A 146 4.63 2.21 21.67
CA GLY A 146 5.34 3.26 22.42
C GLY A 146 6.56 3.86 21.69
N PHE A 147 7.11 3.17 20.69
CA PHE A 147 8.12 3.74 19.81
C PHE A 147 7.52 4.81 18.89
N TYR A 148 6.38 4.54 18.29
CA TYR A 148 5.70 5.48 17.41
C TYR A 148 5.12 6.68 18.16
N GLU A 149 4.59 6.47 19.38
CA GLU A 149 4.17 7.57 20.26
C GLU A 149 5.32 8.55 20.54
N LYS A 150 6.53 8.04 20.81
CA LYS A 150 7.74 8.89 21.00
C LYS A 150 8.18 9.63 19.74
N LEU A 151 7.72 9.22 18.57
CA LEU A 151 7.93 9.90 17.28
C LEU A 151 6.83 10.90 16.96
N GLY A 152 5.82 11.05 17.84
CA GLY A 152 4.71 11.98 17.67
C GLY A 152 3.53 11.40 16.88
N TYR A 153 3.45 10.07 16.76
CA TYR A 153 2.27 9.40 16.22
C TYR A 153 1.19 9.29 17.29
N GLU A 154 -0.04 9.57 16.92
CA GLU A 154 -1.22 9.48 17.75
C GLU A 154 -2.13 8.36 17.26
N GLU A 155 -2.74 7.61 18.17
CA GLU A 155 -3.73 6.60 17.85
C GLU A 155 -5.02 7.27 17.33
N PHE A 156 -5.56 6.73 16.22
CA PHE A 156 -6.85 7.14 15.69
C PHE A 156 -7.85 6.00 15.50
N GLY A 157 -7.43 4.77 15.76
CA GLY A 157 -8.31 3.61 15.68
C GLY A 157 -7.67 2.35 16.26
N THR A 158 -8.50 1.42 16.71
CA THR A 158 -8.08 0.14 17.27
C THR A 158 -8.98 -0.98 16.77
N LEU A 159 -8.38 -2.13 16.47
CA LEU A 159 -9.09 -3.40 16.24
C LEU A 159 -8.69 -4.41 17.30
N ASP A 160 -9.68 -5.11 17.84
CA ASP A 160 -9.44 -6.23 18.73
C ASP A 160 -9.07 -7.49 17.93
N TYR A 161 -8.03 -8.16 18.38
CA TYR A 161 -7.57 -9.46 17.87
C TYR A 161 -7.61 -10.46 19.01
N PRO A 162 -8.79 -11.06 19.27
CA PRO A 162 -8.96 -12.01 20.36
C PRO A 162 -7.97 -13.19 20.30
N PRO A 163 -7.57 -13.76 21.46
CA PRO A 163 -8.08 -13.43 22.78
C PRO A 163 -7.39 -12.26 23.49
N ILE A 164 -6.18 -11.85 23.06
CA ILE A 164 -5.33 -10.97 23.87
C ILE A 164 -4.66 -9.82 23.11
N HIS A 165 -4.78 -9.77 21.79
CA HIS A 165 -4.07 -8.77 21.00
C HIS A 165 -5.00 -7.66 20.52
N LYS A 166 -4.38 -6.52 20.20
CA LYS A 166 -4.99 -5.37 19.53
C LYS A 166 -4.10 -4.90 18.39
N ARG A 167 -4.68 -4.29 17.38
CA ARG A 167 -3.99 -3.59 16.31
C ARG A 167 -4.36 -2.12 16.40
N TYR A 168 -3.36 -1.27 16.58
CA TYR A 168 -3.50 0.18 16.71
C TYR A 168 -3.18 0.85 15.39
N PHE A 169 -4.05 1.74 14.94
CA PHE A 169 -3.82 2.60 13.80
C PHE A 169 -3.35 3.96 14.30
N MET A 170 -2.21 4.41 13.81
CA MET A 170 -1.55 5.61 14.31
C MET A 170 -1.26 6.57 13.16
N LYS A 171 -1.38 7.88 13.39
CA LYS A 171 -1.13 8.93 12.42
C LYS A 171 -0.26 10.04 13.00
N LYS A 172 0.37 10.82 12.11
CA LYS A 172 1.19 11.98 12.46
C LYS A 172 1.06 13.04 11.35
N LEU A 173 0.91 14.31 11.71
CA LEU A 173 1.09 15.41 10.78
C LEU A 173 2.58 15.64 10.56
N LEU A 174 3.02 15.70 9.32
CA LEU A 174 4.43 15.90 8.94
C LEU A 174 4.76 17.37 8.72
N VAL A 175 3.76 18.17 8.32
CA VAL A 175 3.86 19.60 8.13
C VAL A 175 2.68 20.26 8.82
N ALA A 176 2.88 21.49 9.33
CA ALA A 176 1.79 22.26 9.90
C ALA A 176 0.71 22.46 8.83
N ALA A 177 -0.57 22.29 9.20
CA ALA A 177 -1.68 22.65 8.32
C ALA A 177 -1.56 24.14 7.96
N ARG A 178 -1.56 24.44 6.67
CA ARG A 178 -1.61 25.82 6.17
C ARG A 178 -3.01 26.32 6.21
#